data_3360e4afa54408342b7d7485af4b5e78
#
_entry.id   3360e4afa54408342b7d7485af4b5e78
#
_cell.length_a   1.000
_cell.length_b   1.000
_cell.length_c   1.000
_cell.angle_alpha   90.00
_cell.angle_beta   90.00
_cell.angle_gamma   90.00
#
_symmetry.space_group_name_H-M   'P 1'
#
loop_
_entity.id
_entity.type
_entity.pdbx_description
1 polymer ?
#
loop_
_entity_poly.entity_id
_entity_poly.type
_entity_poly.pdbx_seq_one_letter_code
_entity_poly.pdbx_strand_id
1 'polypeptide(L)'
;MGAIRTRLAAHGQPPVYLSLDIDCLDPAFAPGTGTPEPGGMTSSQVLSLLEELADLPFVDMSCVEVAPPYDHAELTSQAAAAFVWTYLCGQIARGAARSSS
;
A
#
# COMPACT_ATOMS: atom_id res chain seq x y z
N MET A 1 10.72 7.66 -2.96
CA MET A 1 9.77 7.90 -4.08
C MET A 1 10.51 8.10 -5.39
N GLY A 2 11.42 9.07 -5.47
CA GLY A 2 12.20 9.31 -6.69
C GLY A 2 12.98 8.11 -7.19
N ALA A 3 13.55 7.31 -6.28
CA ALA A 3 14.33 6.13 -6.65
C ALA A 3 13.46 5.06 -7.35
N ILE A 4 12.23 4.86 -6.90
CA ILE A 4 11.29 3.93 -7.52
C ILE A 4 10.94 4.38 -8.94
N ARG A 5 10.60 5.65 -9.11
CA ARG A 5 10.23 6.22 -10.41
C ARG A 5 11.39 6.16 -11.40
N THR A 6 12.58 6.50 -10.96
CA THR A 6 13.79 6.45 -11.78
C THR A 6 14.08 5.03 -12.26
N ARG A 7 13.96 4.05 -11.36
CA ARG A 7 14.22 2.66 -11.70
C ARG A 7 13.20 2.12 -12.70
N LEU A 8 11.91 2.44 -12.52
CA LEU A 8 10.87 2.02 -13.45
C LEU A 8 11.05 2.64 -14.83
N ALA A 9 11.39 3.94 -14.89
CA ALA A 9 11.66 4.62 -16.15
C ALA A 9 12.85 4.01 -16.88
N ALA A 10 13.91 3.63 -16.16
CA ALA A 10 15.10 3.01 -16.73
C ALA A 10 14.80 1.62 -17.35
N HIS A 11 13.73 0.97 -16.93
CA HIS A 11 13.32 -0.36 -17.41
C HIS A 11 12.09 -0.31 -18.35
N GLY A 12 11.75 0.87 -18.90
CA GLY A 12 10.65 1.01 -19.85
C GLY A 12 9.27 0.99 -19.22
N GLN A 13 9.12 1.39 -17.97
CA GLN A 13 7.85 1.42 -17.25
C GLN A 13 7.14 0.06 -17.28
N PRO A 14 7.78 -1.02 -16.77
CA PRO A 14 7.14 -2.35 -16.78
C PRO A 14 5.92 -2.40 -15.86
N PRO A 15 4.99 -3.36 -16.07
CA PRO A 15 3.91 -3.59 -15.12
C PRO A 15 4.45 -3.86 -13.72
N VAL A 16 3.77 -3.30 -12.70
CA VAL A 16 4.23 -3.38 -11.30
C VAL A 16 3.20 -4.14 -10.46
N TYR A 17 3.67 -5.08 -9.67
CA TYR A 17 2.89 -5.75 -8.65
C TYR A 17 3.22 -5.14 -7.29
N LEU A 18 2.20 -4.76 -6.53
CA LEU A 18 2.35 -4.21 -5.19
C LEU A 18 2.07 -5.29 -4.14
N SER A 19 3.07 -5.62 -3.34
CA SER A 19 2.89 -6.46 -2.16
C SER A 19 3.05 -5.58 -0.92
N LEU A 20 1.97 -5.44 -0.16
CA LEU A 20 1.97 -4.67 1.07
C LEU A 20 1.92 -5.64 2.25
N ASP A 21 3.02 -5.69 2.99
CA ASP A 21 3.09 -6.45 4.24
C ASP A 21 2.68 -5.52 5.38
N ILE A 22 1.64 -5.90 6.14
CA ILE A 22 1.08 -5.04 7.18
C ILE A 22 2.05 -4.80 8.33
N ASP A 23 3.05 -5.65 8.52
CA ASP A 23 4.04 -5.47 9.57
C ASP A 23 5.06 -4.37 9.27
N CYS A 24 5.00 -3.75 8.09
CA CYS A 24 5.76 -2.52 7.82
C CYS A 24 5.30 -1.35 8.69
N LEU A 25 4.08 -1.42 9.26
CA LEU A 25 3.57 -0.40 10.16
C LEU A 25 4.06 -0.65 11.59
N ASP A 26 4.18 0.46 12.35
CA ASP A 26 4.43 0.37 13.79
C ASP A 26 3.26 -0.35 14.46
N PRO A 27 3.49 -1.21 15.48
CA PRO A 27 2.43 -1.91 16.20
C PRO A 27 1.38 -1.01 16.84
N ALA A 28 1.70 0.27 17.07
CA ALA A 28 0.72 1.26 17.53
C ALA A 28 -0.41 1.46 16.50
N PHE A 29 -0.15 1.21 15.22
CA PHE A 29 -1.11 1.37 14.12
C PHE A 29 -1.62 0.04 13.59
N ALA A 30 -0.81 -1.02 13.66
CA ALA A 30 -1.16 -2.33 13.15
C ALA A 30 -0.58 -3.44 14.03
N PRO A 31 -1.19 -3.71 15.20
CA PRO A 31 -0.70 -4.76 16.10
C PRO A 31 -1.08 -6.17 15.65
N GLY A 32 -2.08 -6.31 14.76
CA GLY A 32 -2.62 -7.60 14.33
C GLY A 32 -1.77 -8.31 13.29
N THR A 33 -0.53 -8.62 13.64
CA THR A 33 0.39 -9.37 12.79
C THR A 33 1.23 -10.31 13.64
N GLY A 34 1.79 -11.36 13.02
CA GLY A 34 2.59 -12.36 13.72
C GLY A 34 3.97 -11.88 14.14
N THR A 35 4.50 -10.85 13.49
CA THR A 35 5.86 -10.34 13.73
C THR A 35 5.88 -8.81 13.87
N PRO A 36 5.21 -8.26 14.91
CA PRO A 36 5.20 -6.80 15.08
C PRO A 36 6.58 -6.28 15.50
N GLU A 37 7.00 -5.17 14.89
CA GLU A 37 8.27 -4.51 15.25
C GLU A 37 8.07 -3.02 15.48
N PRO A 38 8.51 -2.47 16.63
CA PRO A 38 8.44 -1.03 16.89
C PRO A 38 9.29 -0.23 15.90
N GLY A 39 8.90 1.02 15.67
CA GLY A 39 9.66 1.92 14.81
C GLY A 39 9.28 1.84 13.34
N GLY A 40 8.18 1.18 13.01
CA GLY A 40 7.66 1.10 11.65
C GLY A 40 6.92 2.36 11.20
N MET A 41 6.28 2.28 10.04
CA MET A 41 5.56 3.40 9.43
C MET A 41 4.23 3.67 10.12
N THR A 42 3.76 4.92 10.07
CA THR A 42 2.39 5.27 10.47
C THR A 42 1.41 4.94 9.34
N SER A 43 0.12 4.81 9.69
CA SER A 43 -0.93 4.64 8.69
C SER A 43 -0.97 5.79 7.68
N SER A 44 -0.80 7.03 8.15
CA SER A 44 -0.75 8.22 7.28
C SER A 44 0.40 8.16 6.28
N GLN A 45 1.56 7.70 6.70
CA GLN A 45 2.72 7.56 5.81
C GLN A 45 2.45 6.56 4.70
N VAL A 46 1.84 5.42 5.02
CA VAL A 46 1.49 4.40 4.02
C VAL A 46 0.42 4.92 3.07
N LEU A 47 -0.62 5.58 3.57
CA LEU A 47 -1.67 6.17 2.73
C LEU A 47 -1.10 7.21 1.76
N SER A 48 -0.23 8.10 2.25
CA SER A 48 0.43 9.10 1.40
C SER A 48 1.28 8.45 0.33
N LEU A 49 2.00 7.39 0.67
CA LEU A 49 2.83 6.65 -0.27
C LEU A 49 1.99 6.04 -1.39
N LEU A 50 0.87 5.40 -1.04
CA LEU A 50 -0.04 4.80 -2.01
C LEU A 50 -0.66 5.86 -2.94
N GLU A 51 -1.04 7.02 -2.41
CA GLU A 51 -1.58 8.12 -3.20
C GLU A 51 -0.55 8.68 -4.17
N GLU A 52 0.70 8.87 -3.72
CA GLU A 52 1.78 9.39 -4.56
C GLU A 52 2.17 8.42 -5.67
N LEU A 53 2.07 7.11 -5.42
CA LEU A 53 2.42 6.08 -6.41
C LEU A 53 1.26 5.66 -7.29
N ALA A 54 0.06 6.26 -7.14
CA ALA A 54 -1.15 5.82 -7.81
C ALA A 54 -1.08 5.90 -9.35
N ASP A 55 -0.21 6.74 -9.89
CA ASP A 55 -0.01 6.88 -11.34
C ASP A 55 0.94 5.85 -11.96
N LEU A 56 1.59 5.02 -11.14
CA LEU A 56 2.48 3.97 -11.62
C LEU A 56 1.69 2.81 -12.26
N PRO A 57 2.34 2.02 -13.15
CA PRO A 57 1.66 0.95 -13.89
C PRO A 57 1.40 -0.29 -13.05
N PHE A 58 0.71 -0.14 -11.94
CA PHE A 58 0.28 -1.28 -11.11
C PHE A 58 -0.73 -2.14 -11.85
N VAL A 59 -0.55 -3.44 -11.78
CA VAL A 59 -1.47 -4.43 -12.39
C VAL A 59 -2.19 -5.25 -11.34
N ASP A 60 -1.65 -5.35 -10.13
CA ASP A 60 -2.25 -6.10 -9.03
C ASP A 60 -1.66 -5.67 -7.69
N MET A 61 -2.35 -6.02 -6.62
CA MET A 61 -1.94 -5.75 -5.25
C MET A 61 -2.28 -6.93 -4.34
N SER A 62 -1.42 -7.22 -3.38
CA SER A 62 -1.76 -8.06 -2.24
C SER A 62 -1.46 -7.33 -0.94
N CYS A 63 -2.25 -7.60 0.10
CA CYS A 63 -2.01 -7.14 1.45
C CYS A 63 -1.93 -8.39 2.34
N VAL A 64 -0.79 -8.60 2.98
CA VAL A 64 -0.47 -9.86 3.65
C VAL A 64 -0.12 -9.64 5.11
N GLU A 65 -0.03 -10.74 5.86
CA GLU A 65 0.40 -10.79 7.25
C GLU A 65 -0.57 -10.16 8.25
N VAL A 66 -1.82 -9.91 7.88
CA VAL A 66 -2.86 -9.52 8.85
C VAL A 66 -3.25 -10.75 9.66
N ALA A 67 -3.12 -10.67 10.99
CA ALA A 67 -3.44 -11.75 11.91
C ALA A 67 -4.51 -11.29 12.90
N PRO A 68 -5.81 -11.46 12.59
CA PRO A 68 -6.90 -10.99 13.43
C PRO A 68 -6.83 -11.42 14.90
N PRO A 69 -6.38 -12.65 15.26
CA PRO A 69 -6.26 -13.03 16.66
C PRO A 69 -5.33 -12.14 17.48
N TYR A 70 -4.38 -11.46 16.85
CA TYR A 70 -3.45 -10.55 17.50
C TYR A 70 -3.87 -9.09 17.40
N ASP A 71 -4.99 -8.81 16.71
CA ASP A 71 -5.45 -7.45 16.48
C ASP A 71 -6.10 -6.87 17.75
N HIS A 72 -6.15 -5.54 17.81
CA HIS A 72 -6.79 -4.82 18.90
C HIS A 72 -7.89 -3.93 18.31
N ALA A 73 -9.14 -4.20 18.69
CA ALA A 73 -10.31 -3.45 18.23
C ALA A 73 -10.37 -3.33 16.69
N GLU A 74 -9.90 -4.34 15.97
CA GLU A 74 -9.86 -4.39 14.51
C GLU A 74 -9.01 -3.28 13.86
N LEU A 75 -8.09 -2.68 14.61
CA LEU A 75 -7.26 -1.57 14.15
C LEU A 75 -6.45 -1.94 12.90
N THR A 76 -5.81 -3.11 12.91
CA THR A 76 -5.00 -3.61 11.79
C THR A 76 -5.86 -3.94 10.59
N SER A 77 -6.99 -4.60 10.79
CA SER A 77 -7.93 -4.96 9.72
C SER A 77 -8.49 -3.72 9.04
N GLN A 78 -8.82 -2.68 9.80
CA GLN A 78 -9.30 -1.40 9.26
C GLN A 78 -8.20 -0.69 8.46
N ALA A 79 -6.96 -0.70 8.96
CA ALA A 79 -5.83 -0.12 8.23
C ALA A 79 -5.62 -0.83 6.90
N ALA A 80 -5.61 -2.17 6.90
CA ALA A 80 -5.46 -2.95 5.68
C ALA A 80 -6.58 -2.66 4.67
N ALA A 81 -7.84 -2.57 5.14
CA ALA A 81 -8.97 -2.23 4.28
C ALA A 81 -8.83 -0.84 3.67
N ALA A 82 -8.36 0.15 4.45
CA ALA A 82 -8.14 1.51 3.96
C ALA A 82 -7.05 1.53 2.87
N PHE A 83 -5.98 0.77 3.03
CA PHE A 83 -4.90 0.69 2.05
C PHE A 83 -5.38 0.07 0.73
N VAL A 84 -6.13 -1.01 0.79
CA VAL A 84 -6.71 -1.64 -0.41
C VAL A 84 -7.68 -0.68 -1.11
N TRP A 85 -8.53 0.01 -0.35
CA TRP A 85 -9.45 1.00 -0.89
C TRP A 85 -8.71 2.14 -1.60
N THR A 86 -7.65 2.67 -0.97
CA THR A 86 -6.83 3.75 -1.55
C THR A 86 -6.17 3.29 -2.85
N TYR A 87 -5.65 2.07 -2.89
CA TYR A 87 -5.10 1.48 -4.10
C TYR A 87 -6.15 1.39 -5.22
N LEU A 88 -7.34 0.88 -4.93
CA LEU A 88 -8.40 0.75 -5.92
C LEU A 88 -8.86 2.11 -6.44
N CYS A 89 -9.00 3.11 -5.58
CA CYS A 89 -9.32 4.47 -5.99
C CYS A 89 -8.25 5.04 -6.92
N GLY A 90 -6.97 4.80 -6.63
CA GLY A 90 -5.86 5.20 -7.48
C GLY A 90 -5.92 4.55 -8.86
N GLN A 91 -6.27 3.26 -8.93
CA GLN A 91 -6.42 2.54 -10.20
C GLN A 91 -7.57 3.10 -11.05
N ILE A 92 -8.70 3.42 -10.43
CA ILE A 92 -9.85 4.02 -11.10
C ILE A 92 -9.47 5.39 -11.67
N ALA A 93 -8.82 6.23 -10.88
CA ALA A 93 -8.38 7.56 -11.31
C ALA A 93 -7.40 7.48 -12.48
N ARG A 94 -6.45 6.55 -12.42
CA ARG A 94 -5.49 6.33 -13.52
C ARG A 94 -6.18 5.86 -14.78
N GLY A 95 -7.14 4.94 -14.67
CA GLY A 95 -7.92 4.45 -15.79
C GLY A 95 -8.75 5.55 -16.44
N ALA A 96 -9.38 6.40 -15.65
CA ALA A 96 -10.15 7.55 -16.13
C ALA A 96 -9.25 8.56 -16.86
N ALA A 97 -8.06 8.85 -16.31
CA ALA A 97 -7.09 9.75 -16.95
C ALA A 97 -6.63 9.20 -18.29
N ARG A 98 -6.38 7.91 -18.39
CA ARG A 98 -5.99 7.24 -19.65
C ARG A 98 -7.12 7.25 -20.67
N SER A 99 -8.36 7.08 -20.23
CA SER A 99 -9.53 7.08 -21.11
C SER A 99 -9.84 8.48 -21.68
N SER A 100 -9.41 9.54 -20.97
CA SER A 100 -9.63 10.94 -21.38
C SER A 100 -8.58 11.43 -22.38
N SER A 101 -7.52 10.70 -22.53
CA SER A 101 -6.44 11.04 -23.45
C SER A 101 -6.57 10.26 -24.75
#